data_2b79de70b3604538acbdaeadd305ba9b
#
_entry.id   2b79de70b3604538acbdaeadd305ba9b
#
_cell.length_a   1.000
_cell.length_b   1.000
_cell.length_c   1.000
_cell.angle_alpha   90.00
_cell.angle_beta   90.00
_cell.angle_gamma   90.00
#
_symmetry.space_group_name_H-M   'P 1'
#
loop_
_entity.id
_entity.type
_entity.pdbx_description
1 polymer ?
#
loop_
_entity_poly.entity_id
_entity_poly.type
_entity_poly.pdbx_seq_one_letter_code
_entity_poly.pdbx_strand_id
1 'polypeptide(L)'
;MLKARLLVLAMFVVALPLVYGAKDTSEYAKLLSALKSGNTNIDYARLRLSYVESPERRMAADTSIEEKAMSQALQSKDFAAALKNAKAVLDNKYVDLDAHFVAFVAQRELGDAAKAEFHRTVFRGLIDSIRNSGDGKSPEKAWVIISVHEEYVVLRAMGLRPSGQSLVQRDGHAYDVMKAKDEDGKEETFYFNTDIPMKEMKL
;
A
#
# COMPACT_ATOMS: atom_id res chain seq x y z
N MET A 1 1.59 86.31 11.08
CA MET A 1 2.54 85.21 10.82
C MET A 1 1.99 83.94 11.44
N LEU A 2 1.31 83.09 10.63
CA LEU A 2 0.62 81.90 11.13
C LEU A 2 1.51 80.68 10.80
N LYS A 3 2.02 80.02 11.85
CA LYS A 3 2.86 78.81 11.71
C LYS A 3 1.95 77.58 11.56
N ALA A 4 1.84 77.00 10.38
CA ALA A 4 1.21 75.71 10.18
C ALA A 4 2.07 74.58 10.74
N ARG A 5 1.50 73.83 11.66
CA ARG A 5 2.07 72.57 12.20
C ARG A 5 1.61 71.42 11.32
N LEU A 6 2.54 70.81 10.60
CA LEU A 6 2.30 69.57 9.81
C LEU A 6 2.28 68.39 10.77
N LEU A 7 1.12 67.71 10.88
CA LEU A 7 0.93 66.51 11.67
C LEU A 7 1.27 65.31 10.75
N VAL A 8 2.40 64.65 10.97
CA VAL A 8 2.77 63.41 10.26
C VAL A 8 2.13 62.26 10.98
N LEU A 9 1.11 61.65 10.35
CA LEU A 9 0.45 60.45 10.86
C LEU A 9 1.27 59.25 10.41
N ALA A 10 2.06 58.66 11.32
CA ALA A 10 2.79 57.42 11.04
C ALA A 10 1.81 56.24 11.09
N MET A 11 1.54 55.66 9.94
CA MET A 11 0.70 54.46 9.75
C MET A 11 1.56 53.22 10.09
N PHE A 12 1.41 52.65 11.27
CA PHE A 12 2.03 51.38 11.63
C PHE A 12 1.28 50.24 10.92
N VAL A 13 1.86 49.68 9.88
CA VAL A 13 1.40 48.44 9.28
C VAL A 13 1.90 47.30 10.14
N VAL A 14 1.04 46.75 10.98
CA VAL A 14 1.30 45.50 11.69
C VAL A 14 1.18 44.36 10.69
N ALA A 15 2.31 43.88 10.20
CA ALA A 15 2.38 42.64 9.43
C ALA A 15 2.12 41.47 10.39
N LEU A 16 0.89 40.95 10.40
CA LEU A 16 0.61 39.67 11.04
C LEU A 16 1.36 38.56 10.28
N PRO A 17 2.21 37.75 10.97
CA PRO A 17 2.78 36.59 10.33
C PRO A 17 1.66 35.65 9.94
N LEU A 18 1.50 35.36 8.65
CA LEU A 18 0.74 34.23 8.18
C LEU A 18 1.43 32.96 8.74
N VAL A 19 0.89 32.44 9.83
CA VAL A 19 1.24 31.09 10.29
C VAL A 19 0.62 30.16 9.25
N TYR A 20 1.41 29.81 8.24
CA TYR A 20 1.13 28.64 7.41
C TYR A 20 1.18 27.46 8.38
N GLY A 21 0.01 26.99 8.82
CA GLY A 21 -0.11 25.76 9.59
C GLY A 21 0.57 24.66 8.77
N ALA A 22 1.66 24.12 9.31
CA ALA A 22 2.30 22.94 8.73
C ALA A 22 1.19 21.89 8.60
N LYS A 23 0.85 21.51 7.34
CA LYS A 23 -0.14 20.49 7.05
C LYS A 23 0.37 19.23 7.73
N ASP A 24 -0.32 18.78 8.78
CA ASP A 24 0.12 17.60 9.55
C ASP A 24 0.30 16.45 8.57
N THR A 25 1.54 16.05 8.36
CA THR A 25 1.88 14.99 7.38
C THR A 25 1.30 13.69 7.90
N SER A 26 0.46 13.02 7.11
CA SER A 26 -0.16 11.76 7.50
C SER A 26 0.90 10.73 7.91
N GLU A 27 0.52 9.78 8.76
CA GLU A 27 1.43 8.69 9.16
C GLU A 27 1.90 7.91 7.93
N TYR A 28 0.98 7.62 7.01
CA TYR A 28 1.32 6.99 5.74
C TYR A 28 2.39 7.77 4.98
N ALA A 29 2.22 9.08 4.82
CA ALA A 29 3.18 9.91 4.10
C ALA A 29 4.57 9.92 4.75
N LYS A 30 4.65 9.89 6.10
CA LYS A 30 5.92 9.78 6.83
C LYS A 30 6.63 8.46 6.54
N LEU A 31 5.90 7.33 6.65
CA LEU A 31 6.45 5.99 6.40
C LEU A 31 6.82 5.81 4.91
N LEU A 32 5.99 6.31 4.01
CA LEU A 32 6.27 6.31 2.57
C LEU A 32 7.53 7.12 2.23
N SER A 33 7.70 8.29 2.84
CA SER A 33 8.90 9.12 2.66
C SER A 33 10.15 8.39 3.13
N ALA A 34 10.10 7.71 4.26
CA ALA A 34 11.20 6.89 4.77
C ALA A 34 11.57 5.77 3.78
N LEU A 35 10.58 5.03 3.25
CA LEU A 35 10.83 4.02 2.21
C LEU A 35 11.44 4.61 0.95
N LYS A 36 10.87 5.70 0.42
CA LYS A 36 11.39 6.37 -0.79
C LYS A 36 12.80 6.93 -0.62
N SER A 37 13.22 7.22 0.62
CA SER A 37 14.62 7.57 0.94
C SER A 37 15.56 6.36 1.09
N GLY A 38 15.05 5.13 0.91
CA GLY A 38 15.82 3.89 1.01
C GLY A 38 15.82 3.23 2.39
N ASN A 39 15.14 3.82 3.40
CA ASN A 39 15.00 3.18 4.70
C ASN A 39 13.90 2.11 4.66
N THR A 40 14.31 0.84 4.54
CA THR A 40 13.39 -0.31 4.54
C THR A 40 13.09 -0.86 5.95
N ASN A 41 13.73 -0.32 6.98
CA ASN A 41 13.46 -0.72 8.37
C ASN A 41 12.32 0.15 8.95
N ILE A 42 11.10 -0.16 8.56
CA ILE A 42 9.89 0.55 8.98
C ILE A 42 8.82 -0.44 9.47
N ASP A 43 7.77 0.06 10.10
CA ASP A 43 6.59 -0.72 10.43
C ASP A 43 5.66 -0.86 9.19
N TYR A 44 5.74 -2.00 8.51
CA TYR A 44 4.94 -2.29 7.33
C TYR A 44 3.45 -2.49 7.63
N ALA A 45 3.09 -2.93 8.84
CA ALA A 45 1.69 -3.04 9.25
C ALA A 45 1.07 -1.64 9.37
N ARG A 46 1.78 -0.73 10.03
CA ARG A 46 1.35 0.68 10.10
C ARG A 46 1.32 1.35 8.73
N LEU A 47 2.28 1.07 7.85
CA LEU A 47 2.27 1.59 6.48
C LEU A 47 0.99 1.16 5.74
N ARG A 48 0.63 -0.14 5.77
CA ARG A 48 -0.56 -0.66 5.11
C ARG A 48 -1.84 -0.09 5.70
N LEU A 49 -1.98 -0.15 7.02
CA LEU A 49 -3.21 0.27 7.70
C LEU A 49 -3.42 1.80 7.61
N SER A 50 -2.36 2.60 7.74
CA SER A 50 -2.47 4.05 7.58
C SER A 50 -2.75 4.49 6.13
N TYR A 51 -2.38 3.68 5.13
CA TYR A 51 -2.77 3.91 3.74
C TYR A 51 -4.28 3.93 3.56
N VAL A 52 -5.02 3.04 4.23
CA VAL A 52 -6.48 2.90 4.10
C VAL A 52 -7.22 4.22 4.31
N GLU A 53 -6.79 5.02 5.29
CA GLU A 53 -7.44 6.28 5.64
C GLU A 53 -6.70 7.52 5.09
N SER A 54 -5.62 7.30 4.35
CA SER A 54 -4.76 8.38 3.88
C SER A 54 -5.43 9.25 2.79
N PRO A 55 -5.07 10.52 2.69
CA PRO A 55 -5.45 11.36 1.55
C PRO A 55 -4.94 10.80 0.22
N GLU A 56 -3.75 10.20 0.23
CA GLU A 56 -3.11 9.61 -0.94
C GLU A 56 -3.99 8.54 -1.57
N ARG A 57 -4.60 7.67 -0.75
CA ARG A 57 -5.54 6.65 -1.26
C ARG A 57 -6.78 7.26 -1.91
N ARG A 58 -7.35 8.30 -1.29
CA ARG A 58 -8.56 8.97 -1.84
C ARG A 58 -8.28 9.69 -3.15
N MET A 59 -7.03 10.07 -3.40
CA MET A 59 -6.59 10.77 -4.61
C MET A 59 -5.95 9.83 -5.64
N ALA A 60 -5.77 8.55 -5.31
CA ALA A 60 -5.15 7.58 -6.19
C ALA A 60 -5.99 7.40 -7.46
N ALA A 61 -5.34 7.39 -8.61
CA ALA A 61 -5.98 7.07 -9.88
C ALA A 61 -6.27 5.55 -9.95
N ASP A 62 -7.23 5.19 -10.79
CA ASP A 62 -7.45 3.80 -11.18
C ASP A 62 -6.23 3.30 -11.98
N THR A 63 -5.61 2.22 -11.52
CA THR A 63 -4.42 1.61 -12.12
C THR A 63 -4.69 0.23 -12.74
N SER A 64 -5.95 -0.10 -12.96
CA SER A 64 -6.35 -1.42 -13.48
C SER A 64 -5.75 -1.76 -14.86
N ILE A 65 -5.53 -0.74 -15.69
CA ILE A 65 -4.89 -0.87 -17.01
C ILE A 65 -3.40 -1.20 -16.81
N GLU A 66 -2.70 -0.47 -15.96
CA GLU A 66 -1.27 -0.66 -15.66
C GLU A 66 -1.03 -1.99 -14.95
N GLU A 67 -1.90 -2.40 -14.03
CA GLU A 67 -1.84 -3.70 -13.34
C GLU A 67 -1.94 -4.86 -14.35
N LYS A 68 -2.89 -4.79 -15.28
CA LYS A 68 -3.02 -5.78 -16.36
C LYS A 68 -1.80 -5.77 -17.29
N ALA A 69 -1.37 -4.59 -17.73
CA ALA A 69 -0.21 -4.44 -18.63
C ALA A 69 1.08 -4.92 -17.95
N MET A 70 1.26 -4.62 -16.65
CA MET A 70 2.38 -5.09 -15.83
C MET A 70 2.45 -6.63 -15.79
N SER A 71 1.31 -7.28 -15.53
CA SER A 71 1.23 -8.74 -15.48
C SER A 71 1.50 -9.39 -16.86
N GLN A 72 0.94 -8.85 -17.93
CA GLN A 72 1.18 -9.33 -19.30
C GLN A 72 2.64 -9.16 -19.72
N ALA A 73 3.24 -8.02 -19.45
CA ALA A 73 4.64 -7.75 -19.76
C ALA A 73 5.58 -8.69 -18.99
N LEU A 74 5.29 -8.98 -17.71
CA LEU A 74 6.06 -9.95 -16.93
C LEU A 74 5.97 -11.36 -17.54
N GLN A 75 4.78 -11.81 -17.95
CA GLN A 75 4.56 -13.11 -18.57
C GLN A 75 5.30 -13.25 -19.93
N SER A 76 5.33 -12.16 -20.72
CA SER A 76 6.07 -12.11 -21.99
C SER A 76 7.57 -11.84 -21.84
N LYS A 77 8.06 -11.69 -20.60
CA LYS A 77 9.44 -11.33 -20.26
C LYS A 77 9.89 -9.98 -20.81
N ASP A 78 8.96 -9.08 -21.12
CA ASP A 78 9.27 -7.68 -21.39
C ASP A 78 9.48 -6.94 -20.07
N PHE A 79 10.67 -7.10 -19.49
CA PHE A 79 10.98 -6.56 -18.16
C PHE A 79 11.00 -5.03 -18.12
N ALA A 80 11.29 -4.39 -19.23
CA ALA A 80 11.26 -2.93 -19.33
C ALA A 80 9.81 -2.40 -19.24
N ALA A 81 8.89 -2.99 -20.01
CA ALA A 81 7.47 -2.66 -19.93
C ALA A 81 6.86 -3.06 -18.59
N ALA A 82 7.22 -4.22 -18.03
CA ALA A 82 6.77 -4.68 -16.72
C ALA A 82 7.15 -3.68 -15.63
N LEU A 83 8.42 -3.24 -15.61
CA LEU A 83 8.91 -2.24 -14.65
C LEU A 83 8.23 -0.89 -14.81
N LYS A 84 8.01 -0.43 -16.06
CA LYS A 84 7.33 0.84 -16.33
C LYS A 84 5.92 0.83 -15.73
N ASN A 85 5.15 -0.21 -15.97
CA ASN A 85 3.79 -0.32 -15.48
C ASN A 85 3.75 -0.54 -13.95
N ALA A 86 4.67 -1.34 -13.39
CA ALA A 86 4.78 -1.49 -11.94
C ALA A 86 5.05 -0.16 -11.23
N LYS A 87 5.91 0.70 -11.78
CA LYS A 87 6.14 2.04 -11.25
C LYS A 87 4.88 2.91 -11.28
N ALA A 88 4.12 2.87 -12.37
CA ALA A 88 2.86 3.62 -12.47
C ALA A 88 1.83 3.17 -11.42
N VAL A 89 1.74 1.87 -11.13
CA VAL A 89 0.93 1.34 -10.02
C VAL A 89 1.46 1.87 -8.68
N LEU A 90 2.77 1.78 -8.43
CA LEU A 90 3.38 2.22 -7.17
C LEU A 90 3.30 3.73 -6.94
N ASP A 91 3.23 4.54 -7.98
CA ASP A 91 3.04 5.98 -7.85
C ASP A 91 1.66 6.33 -7.27
N ASN A 92 0.68 5.45 -7.42
CA ASN A 92 -0.69 5.60 -6.93
C ASN A 92 -0.96 4.78 -5.65
N LYS A 93 -0.39 3.57 -5.56
CA LYS A 93 -0.62 2.62 -4.47
C LYS A 93 0.70 1.96 -4.06
N TYR A 94 1.49 2.65 -3.24
CA TYR A 94 2.83 2.16 -2.87
C TYR A 94 2.82 0.91 -1.98
N VAL A 95 1.67 0.49 -1.48
CA VAL A 95 1.48 -0.77 -0.74
C VAL A 95 1.05 -1.94 -1.63
N ASP A 96 1.09 -1.77 -2.95
CA ASP A 96 0.72 -2.82 -3.88
C ASP A 96 1.76 -3.95 -3.93
N LEU A 97 1.33 -5.13 -3.53
CA LEU A 97 2.19 -6.31 -3.43
C LEU A 97 2.72 -6.78 -4.79
N ASP A 98 1.83 -6.89 -5.78
CA ASP A 98 2.23 -7.38 -7.10
C ASP A 98 3.17 -6.41 -7.81
N ALA A 99 2.94 -5.11 -7.67
CA ALA A 99 3.80 -4.11 -8.27
C ALA A 99 5.22 -4.14 -7.68
N HIS A 100 5.36 -4.36 -6.36
CA HIS A 100 6.68 -4.58 -5.76
C HIS A 100 7.31 -5.90 -6.21
N PHE A 101 6.55 -6.96 -6.32
CA PHE A 101 7.06 -8.24 -6.84
C PHE A 101 7.54 -8.12 -8.28
N VAL A 102 6.73 -7.51 -9.17
CA VAL A 102 7.11 -7.29 -10.57
C VAL A 102 8.32 -6.37 -10.69
N ALA A 103 8.38 -5.29 -9.92
CA ALA A 103 9.53 -4.39 -9.90
C ALA A 103 10.81 -5.12 -9.44
N PHE A 104 10.71 -6.00 -8.42
CA PHE A 104 11.81 -6.87 -7.99
C PHE A 104 12.32 -7.76 -9.15
N VAL A 105 11.42 -8.51 -9.79
CA VAL A 105 11.80 -9.43 -10.87
C VAL A 105 12.38 -8.64 -12.06
N ALA A 106 11.70 -7.60 -12.50
CA ALA A 106 12.12 -6.81 -13.64
C ALA A 106 13.48 -6.12 -13.42
N GLN A 107 13.71 -5.51 -12.25
CA GLN A 107 15.01 -4.90 -11.91
C GLN A 107 16.14 -5.93 -11.89
N ARG A 108 15.88 -7.12 -11.34
CA ARG A 108 16.86 -8.22 -11.34
C ARG A 108 17.25 -8.63 -12.76
N GLU A 109 16.27 -8.84 -13.63
CA GLU A 109 16.51 -9.27 -15.02
C GLU A 109 17.16 -8.15 -15.86
N LEU A 110 16.92 -6.88 -15.52
CA LEU A 110 17.57 -5.70 -16.13
C LEU A 110 18.96 -5.40 -15.53
N GLY A 111 19.43 -6.19 -14.55
CA GLY A 111 20.77 -6.05 -13.97
C GLY A 111 20.91 -5.03 -12.85
N ASP A 112 19.81 -4.43 -12.36
CA ASP A 112 19.84 -3.48 -11.24
C ASP A 112 19.59 -4.22 -9.92
N ALA A 113 20.61 -4.90 -9.42
CA ALA A 113 20.52 -5.72 -8.22
C ALA A 113 20.13 -4.92 -6.97
N ALA A 114 20.57 -3.67 -6.85
CA ALA A 114 20.27 -2.85 -5.67
C ALA A 114 18.78 -2.49 -5.58
N LYS A 115 18.19 -2.06 -6.71
CA LYS A 115 16.75 -1.77 -6.75
C LYS A 115 15.91 -3.03 -6.67
N ALA A 116 16.37 -4.15 -7.25
CA ALA A 116 15.73 -5.43 -7.09
C ALA A 116 15.63 -5.82 -5.60
N GLU A 117 16.74 -5.72 -4.85
CA GLU A 117 16.76 -6.04 -3.42
C GLU A 117 15.85 -5.11 -2.60
N PHE A 118 15.82 -3.83 -2.93
CA PHE A 118 14.89 -2.88 -2.31
C PHE A 118 13.44 -3.33 -2.47
N HIS A 119 12.99 -3.60 -3.70
CA HIS A 119 11.62 -4.03 -3.96
C HIS A 119 11.30 -5.41 -3.34
N ARG A 120 12.28 -6.32 -3.32
CA ARG A 120 12.16 -7.61 -2.63
C ARG A 120 11.94 -7.44 -1.13
N THR A 121 12.68 -6.54 -0.50
CA THR A 121 12.57 -6.26 0.94
C THR A 121 11.22 -5.65 1.27
N VAL A 122 10.75 -4.68 0.47
CA VAL A 122 9.43 -4.07 0.66
C VAL A 122 8.32 -5.11 0.48
N PHE A 123 8.37 -5.92 -0.59
CA PHE A 123 7.41 -6.99 -0.82
C PHE A 123 7.31 -7.96 0.37
N ARG A 124 8.46 -8.42 0.89
CA ARG A 124 8.50 -9.30 2.05
C ARG A 124 7.93 -8.62 3.30
N GLY A 125 8.31 -7.38 3.56
CA GLY A 125 7.80 -6.64 4.70
C GLY A 125 6.27 -6.48 4.67
N LEU A 126 5.70 -6.22 3.49
CA LEU A 126 4.25 -6.17 3.30
C LEU A 126 3.59 -7.54 3.53
N ILE A 127 4.11 -8.62 2.96
CA ILE A 127 3.61 -10.00 3.19
C ILE A 127 3.69 -10.36 4.68
N ASP A 128 4.84 -10.13 5.31
CA ASP A 128 5.04 -10.46 6.72
C ASP A 128 4.12 -9.65 7.63
N SER A 129 3.80 -8.40 7.27
CA SER A 129 2.84 -7.58 8.01
C SER A 129 1.42 -8.16 8.00
N ILE A 130 1.02 -8.85 6.92
CA ILE A 130 -0.24 -9.59 6.86
C ILE A 130 -0.16 -10.84 7.72
N ARG A 131 0.87 -11.65 7.52
CA ARG A 131 1.04 -12.94 8.22
C ARG A 131 1.23 -12.79 9.73
N ASN A 132 1.82 -11.69 10.17
CA ASN A 132 2.00 -11.39 11.60
C ASN A 132 0.74 -10.84 12.27
N SER A 133 -0.33 -10.53 11.52
CA SER A 133 -1.61 -10.09 12.10
C SER A 133 -2.42 -11.25 12.73
N GLY A 134 -2.05 -12.49 12.44
CA GLY A 134 -2.66 -13.71 12.97
C GLY A 134 -1.95 -14.96 12.47
N ASP A 135 -2.52 -16.14 12.66
CA ASP A 135 -2.03 -17.39 12.06
C ASP A 135 -2.88 -17.85 10.85
N GLY A 136 -3.99 -17.15 10.59
CA GLY A 136 -4.89 -17.43 9.48
C GLY A 136 -5.70 -18.74 9.63
N LYS A 137 -5.71 -19.38 10.81
CA LYS A 137 -6.31 -20.73 10.98
C LYS A 137 -7.71 -20.70 11.59
N SER A 138 -8.16 -19.57 12.09
CA SER A 138 -9.51 -19.36 12.61
C SER A 138 -9.97 -17.92 12.39
N PRO A 139 -11.28 -17.61 12.50
CA PRO A 139 -11.77 -16.23 12.44
C PRO A 139 -11.10 -15.30 13.45
N GLU A 140 -10.86 -15.79 14.69
CA GLU A 140 -10.26 -15.00 15.77
C GLU A 140 -8.78 -14.68 15.54
N LYS A 141 -8.12 -15.45 14.66
CA LYS A 141 -6.72 -15.28 14.26
C LYS A 141 -6.56 -15.09 12.76
N ALA A 142 -7.62 -14.58 12.11
CA ALA A 142 -7.62 -14.30 10.70
C ALA A 142 -6.54 -13.27 10.33
N TRP A 143 -5.97 -13.41 9.15
CA TRP A 143 -5.06 -12.42 8.59
C TRP A 143 -5.83 -11.15 8.19
N VAL A 144 -5.33 -9.99 8.58
CA VAL A 144 -5.94 -8.69 8.28
C VAL A 144 -5.45 -8.20 6.92
N ILE A 145 -6.39 -7.99 6.01
CA ILE A 145 -6.14 -7.48 4.65
C ILE A 145 -6.75 -6.10 4.45
N ILE A 146 -6.16 -5.32 3.54
CA ILE A 146 -6.69 -4.02 3.11
C ILE A 146 -7.31 -4.07 1.71
N SER A 147 -7.13 -5.18 0.99
CA SER A 147 -7.81 -5.49 -0.28
C SER A 147 -7.93 -6.99 -0.46
N VAL A 148 -9.03 -7.45 -1.11
CA VAL A 148 -9.24 -8.88 -1.41
C VAL A 148 -8.09 -9.46 -2.25
N HIS A 149 -7.46 -8.64 -3.07
CA HIS A 149 -6.31 -9.09 -3.88
C HIS A 149 -5.12 -9.59 -3.03
N GLU A 150 -4.92 -9.03 -1.83
CA GLU A 150 -3.84 -9.46 -0.93
C GLU A 150 -3.94 -10.94 -0.52
N GLU A 151 -5.15 -11.51 -0.44
CA GLU A 151 -5.38 -12.93 -0.12
C GLU A 151 -4.64 -13.83 -1.11
N TYR A 152 -4.86 -13.56 -2.39
CA TYR A 152 -4.27 -14.34 -3.49
C TYR A 152 -2.74 -14.19 -3.54
N VAL A 153 -2.24 -12.97 -3.26
CA VAL A 153 -0.79 -12.72 -3.26
C VAL A 153 -0.11 -13.43 -2.09
N VAL A 154 -0.72 -13.39 -0.89
CA VAL A 154 -0.19 -14.09 0.29
C VAL A 154 -0.15 -15.60 0.05
N LEU A 155 -1.25 -16.20 -0.42
CA LEU A 155 -1.30 -17.63 -0.71
C LEU A 155 -0.26 -18.03 -1.76
N ARG A 156 -0.14 -17.26 -2.85
CA ARG A 156 0.87 -17.49 -3.89
C ARG A 156 2.30 -17.37 -3.35
N ALA A 157 2.57 -16.39 -2.49
CA ALA A 157 3.89 -16.22 -1.84
C ALA A 157 4.25 -17.39 -0.91
N MET A 158 3.24 -18.11 -0.41
CA MET A 158 3.41 -19.34 0.38
C MET A 158 3.51 -20.62 -0.49
N GLY A 159 3.47 -20.50 -1.82
CA GLY A 159 3.46 -21.66 -2.73
C GLY A 159 2.11 -22.35 -2.83
N LEU A 160 1.05 -21.69 -2.36
CA LEU A 160 -0.30 -22.27 -2.33
C LEU A 160 -1.13 -21.78 -3.52
N ARG A 161 -2.02 -22.65 -4.01
CA ARG A 161 -2.96 -22.36 -5.10
C ARG A 161 -4.38 -22.35 -4.55
N PRO A 162 -5.11 -21.22 -4.63
CA PRO A 162 -6.51 -21.17 -4.23
C PRO A 162 -7.34 -22.22 -4.94
N SER A 163 -8.19 -22.93 -4.21
CA SER A 163 -9.08 -23.98 -4.71
C SER A 163 -10.56 -23.72 -4.39
N GLY A 164 -10.86 -22.78 -3.49
CA GLY A 164 -12.20 -22.36 -3.13
C GLY A 164 -12.19 -21.11 -2.26
N GLN A 165 -13.25 -20.33 -2.32
CA GLN A 165 -13.48 -19.13 -1.53
C GLN A 165 -14.93 -19.07 -1.06
N SER A 166 -15.17 -18.67 0.16
CA SER A 166 -16.48 -18.37 0.69
C SER A 166 -16.42 -17.23 1.69
N LEU A 167 -17.42 -16.34 1.64
CA LEU A 167 -17.58 -15.25 2.60
C LEU A 167 -18.39 -15.75 3.81
N VAL A 168 -17.90 -15.51 5.02
CA VAL A 168 -18.55 -15.84 6.28
C VAL A 168 -18.67 -14.59 7.14
N GLN A 169 -19.82 -14.41 7.77
CA GLN A 169 -20.00 -13.36 8.79
C GLN A 169 -20.09 -14.01 10.17
N ARG A 170 -19.31 -13.49 11.12
CA ARG A 170 -19.31 -13.95 12.50
C ARG A 170 -19.00 -12.79 13.44
N ASP A 171 -19.80 -12.67 14.50
CA ASP A 171 -19.63 -11.68 15.58
C ASP A 171 -19.50 -10.23 15.07
N GLY A 172 -20.21 -9.89 13.98
CA GLY A 172 -20.19 -8.56 13.36
C GLY A 172 -19.02 -8.30 12.41
N HIS A 173 -18.16 -9.29 12.18
CA HIS A 173 -17.02 -9.24 11.27
C HIS A 173 -17.24 -10.09 10.02
N ALA A 174 -16.60 -9.71 8.92
CA ALA A 174 -16.60 -10.45 7.67
C ALA A 174 -15.26 -11.14 7.43
N TYR A 175 -15.33 -12.39 6.99
CA TYR A 175 -14.13 -13.20 6.73
C TYR A 175 -14.24 -13.89 5.38
N ASP A 176 -13.21 -13.82 4.57
CA ASP A 176 -13.03 -14.74 3.47
C ASP A 176 -12.33 -16.00 3.96
N VAL A 177 -12.98 -17.13 3.69
CA VAL A 177 -12.46 -18.47 3.99
C VAL A 177 -11.92 -19.05 2.70
N MET A 178 -10.60 -19.07 2.58
CA MET A 178 -9.88 -19.52 1.40
C MET A 178 -9.41 -20.95 1.60
N LYS A 179 -9.81 -21.84 0.70
CA LYS A 179 -9.17 -23.14 0.56
C LYS A 179 -8.03 -23.04 -0.45
N ALA A 180 -6.88 -23.60 -0.12
CA ALA A 180 -5.72 -23.58 -0.99
C ALA A 180 -4.96 -24.90 -0.91
N LYS A 181 -4.32 -25.28 -2.03
CA LYS A 181 -3.55 -26.52 -2.16
C LYS A 181 -2.08 -26.21 -2.35
N ASP A 182 -1.23 -27.00 -1.72
CA ASP A 182 0.19 -27.02 -1.98
C ASP A 182 0.54 -27.83 -3.26
N GLU A 183 1.83 -27.99 -3.55
CA GLU A 183 2.32 -28.73 -4.73
C GLU A 183 1.96 -30.23 -4.67
N ASP A 184 1.84 -30.78 -3.47
CA ASP A 184 1.46 -32.18 -3.25
C ASP A 184 -0.07 -32.40 -3.27
N GLY A 185 -0.85 -31.33 -3.44
CA GLY A 185 -2.30 -31.37 -3.48
C GLY A 185 -2.96 -31.39 -2.11
N LYS A 186 -2.21 -31.22 -1.01
CA LYS A 186 -2.76 -31.10 0.33
C LYS A 186 -3.51 -29.79 0.46
N GLU A 187 -4.77 -29.87 0.83
CA GLU A 187 -5.64 -28.71 1.02
C GLU A 187 -5.55 -28.18 2.45
N GLU A 188 -5.43 -26.88 2.57
CA GLU A 188 -5.48 -26.13 3.84
C GLU A 188 -6.51 -25.01 3.72
N THR A 189 -7.08 -24.61 4.87
CA THR A 189 -8.03 -23.51 4.95
C THR A 189 -7.43 -22.34 5.69
N PHE A 190 -7.63 -21.13 5.15
CA PHE A 190 -7.16 -19.88 5.71
C PHE A 190 -8.30 -18.88 5.84
N TYR A 191 -8.25 -18.07 6.89
CA TYR A 191 -9.21 -17.03 7.20
C TYR A 191 -8.57 -15.67 7.00
N PHE A 192 -9.22 -14.80 6.23
CA PHE A 192 -8.85 -13.42 6.02
C PHE A 192 -9.95 -12.51 6.55
N ASN A 193 -9.61 -11.57 7.43
CA ASN A 193 -10.53 -10.53 7.86
C ASN A 193 -10.69 -9.51 6.75
N THR A 194 -11.92 -9.41 6.23
CA THR A 194 -12.30 -8.56 5.10
C THR A 194 -13.07 -7.31 5.51
N ASP A 195 -13.06 -6.93 6.78
CA ASP A 195 -13.81 -5.76 7.26
C ASP A 195 -13.42 -4.48 6.53
N ILE A 196 -12.13 -4.30 6.24
CA ILE A 196 -11.62 -3.11 5.55
C ILE A 196 -12.13 -3.06 4.10
N PRO A 197 -11.87 -4.07 3.24
CA PRO A 197 -12.40 -4.04 1.88
C PRO A 197 -13.92 -4.04 1.80
N MET A 198 -14.62 -4.67 2.75
CA MET A 198 -16.09 -4.69 2.78
C MET A 198 -16.71 -3.33 3.12
N LYS A 199 -16.04 -2.50 3.93
CA LYS A 199 -16.51 -1.12 4.17
C LYS A 199 -16.51 -0.28 2.90
N GLU A 200 -15.57 -0.51 2.02
CA GLU A 200 -15.43 0.23 0.76
C GLU A 200 -16.47 -0.16 -0.30
N MET A 201 -16.87 -1.42 -0.33
CA MET A 201 -17.93 -1.88 -1.26
C MET A 201 -19.33 -1.35 -0.89
N LYS A 202 -19.50 -0.77 0.31
CA LYS A 202 -20.77 -0.21 0.79
C LYS A 202 -20.87 1.31 0.62
N LEU A 203 -19.83 1.97 0.13
CA LEU A 203 -19.78 3.40 -0.16
C LEU A 203 -19.92 3.67 -1.65
#